data_3983d6504484976fbae60eedf8c0039b
#
_entry.id   3983d6504484976fbae60eedf8c0039b
#
_cell.length_a   1.000
_cell.length_b   1.000
_cell.length_c   1.000
_cell.angle_alpha   90.00
_cell.angle_beta   90.00
_cell.angle_gamma   90.00
#
_symmetry.space_group_name_H-M   'P 1'
#
loop_
_entity.id
_entity.type
_entity.pdbx_description
1 polymer ?
#
loop_
_entity_poly.entity_id
_entity_poly.type
_entity_poly.pdbx_seq_one_letter_code
_entity_poly.pdbx_strand_id
1 'polypeptide(L)'
;MLDGQRAEAAVRVRGTQDGVRLLLPPTVPFAAVLAQVRDLLETRAAFFRGAALTLDFTEREPVLDEIVALQQVLDARGVRVQAISAGTAEYRERLARWGYRTEGAEPARRLRLIAPGSEEEADGNATYVRRTLRSGMSVEAAGHLVLIGDVNPGALVVAGGDVLVWGVVRGTVHAGRNGDTEAVIAALRLAPMQLRIANLVARAPDRGAQHLDAPALARVADGQIIIEPWRIERR
;
A
#
# COMPACT_ATOMS: atom_id res chain seq x y z
N MET A 1 -13.85 28.54 -27.39
CA MET A 1 -13.22 27.20 -27.49
C MET A 1 -11.97 27.01 -26.62
N LEU A 2 -11.55 27.97 -25.81
CA LEU A 2 -10.33 27.85 -24.95
C LEU A 2 -10.62 27.35 -23.53
N ASP A 3 -11.87 27.31 -23.09
CA ASP A 3 -12.22 26.87 -21.72
C ASP A 3 -12.29 25.34 -21.58
N GLY A 4 -12.61 24.60 -22.66
CA GLY A 4 -12.66 23.14 -22.65
C GLY A 4 -11.28 22.49 -22.46
N GLN A 5 -10.24 23.02 -23.10
CA GLN A 5 -8.88 22.47 -22.99
C GLN A 5 -8.22 22.75 -21.63
N ARG A 6 -8.61 23.84 -20.94
CA ARG A 6 -8.14 24.08 -19.56
C ARG A 6 -8.78 23.15 -18.53
N ALA A 7 -10.01 22.71 -18.77
CA ALA A 7 -10.71 21.77 -17.89
C ALA A 7 -10.15 20.34 -17.95
N GLU A 8 -9.61 19.94 -19.13
CA GLU A 8 -8.97 18.62 -19.31
C GLU A 8 -7.54 18.56 -18.73
N ALA A 9 -6.90 19.70 -18.51
CA ALA A 9 -5.52 19.81 -18.04
C ALA A 9 -5.40 19.94 -16.51
N ALA A 10 -6.49 19.92 -15.76
CA ALA A 10 -6.48 20.13 -14.32
C ALA A 10 -6.90 18.89 -13.53
N VAL A 11 -6.25 18.68 -12.37
CA VAL A 11 -6.71 17.75 -11.35
C VAL A 11 -8.08 18.22 -10.84
N ARG A 12 -9.08 17.32 -10.91
CA ARG A 12 -10.46 17.63 -10.52
C ARG A 12 -10.83 16.88 -9.25
N VAL A 13 -11.53 17.56 -8.35
CA VAL A 13 -12.05 16.96 -7.12
C VAL A 13 -13.56 16.80 -7.28
N ARG A 14 -14.06 15.59 -7.01
CA ARG A 14 -15.49 15.29 -7.04
C ARG A 14 -15.89 14.63 -5.72
N GLY A 15 -16.91 15.15 -5.06
CA GLY A 15 -17.57 14.49 -3.94
C GLY A 15 -18.43 13.34 -4.45
N THR A 16 -18.40 12.20 -3.76
CA THR A 16 -19.27 11.03 -3.99
C THR A 16 -19.92 10.62 -2.69
N GLN A 17 -20.90 9.72 -2.73
CA GLN A 17 -21.53 9.17 -1.51
C GLN A 17 -20.52 8.43 -0.62
N ASP A 18 -19.47 7.86 -1.22
CA ASP A 18 -18.46 7.06 -0.53
C ASP A 18 -17.19 7.86 -0.17
N GLY A 19 -17.16 9.17 -0.40
CA GLY A 19 -16.02 10.02 -0.08
C GLY A 19 -15.65 11.02 -1.18
N VAL A 20 -14.36 11.25 -1.34
CA VAL A 20 -13.81 12.23 -2.30
C VAL A 20 -13.05 11.48 -3.40
N ARG A 21 -13.29 11.86 -4.64
CA ARG A 21 -12.57 11.33 -5.80
C ARG A 21 -11.66 12.40 -6.40
N LEU A 22 -10.40 12.06 -6.60
CA LEU A 22 -9.40 12.90 -7.24
C LEU A 22 -9.15 12.38 -8.65
N LEU A 23 -9.70 13.07 -9.65
CA LEU A 23 -9.56 12.71 -11.06
C LEU A 23 -8.26 13.26 -11.60
N LEU A 24 -7.43 12.38 -12.13
CA LEU A 24 -6.11 12.72 -12.66
C LEU A 24 -6.19 12.93 -14.18
N PRO A 25 -5.69 14.08 -14.70
CA PRO A 25 -5.77 14.37 -16.13
C PRO A 25 -4.87 13.42 -16.93
N PRO A 26 -5.33 12.96 -18.14
CA PRO A 26 -4.62 11.94 -18.92
C PRO A 26 -3.30 12.42 -19.53
N THR A 27 -3.23 13.68 -19.94
CA THR A 27 -2.15 14.20 -20.78
C THR A 27 -1.16 15.12 -20.06
N VAL A 28 -1.42 15.45 -18.80
CA VAL A 28 -0.58 16.35 -18.01
C VAL A 28 0.64 15.63 -17.48
N PRO A 29 1.87 16.19 -17.61
CA PRO A 29 3.06 15.62 -17.01
C PRO A 29 2.88 15.42 -15.51
N PHE A 30 3.34 14.29 -14.99
CA PHE A 30 3.09 13.91 -13.60
C PHE A 30 3.58 14.94 -12.56
N ALA A 31 4.71 15.58 -12.82
CA ALA A 31 5.24 16.65 -11.97
C ALA A 31 4.22 17.80 -11.79
N ALA A 32 3.50 18.15 -12.86
CA ALA A 32 2.47 19.19 -12.80
C ALA A 32 1.20 18.69 -12.08
N VAL A 33 0.83 17.41 -12.25
CA VAL A 33 -0.25 16.78 -11.47
C VAL A 33 0.07 16.83 -9.98
N LEU A 34 1.29 16.46 -9.60
CA LEU A 34 1.74 16.46 -8.21
C LEU A 34 1.74 17.87 -7.59
N ALA A 35 2.15 18.87 -8.37
CA ALA A 35 2.09 20.28 -7.94
C ALA A 35 0.65 20.75 -7.71
N GLN A 36 -0.26 20.41 -8.62
CA GLN A 36 -1.69 20.75 -8.48
C GLN A 36 -2.32 20.05 -7.27
N VAL A 37 -1.96 18.80 -7.00
CA VAL A 37 -2.45 18.08 -5.80
C VAL A 37 -1.97 18.77 -4.52
N ARG A 38 -0.70 19.18 -4.46
CA ARG A 38 -0.17 19.94 -3.31
C ARG A 38 -0.93 21.24 -3.09
N ASP A 39 -1.14 22.01 -4.14
CA ASP A 39 -1.91 23.27 -4.08
C ASP A 39 -3.35 23.05 -3.61
N LEU A 40 -4.03 22.02 -4.12
CA LEU A 40 -5.37 21.64 -3.68
C LEU A 40 -5.43 21.28 -2.19
N LEU A 41 -4.42 20.53 -1.71
CA LEU A 41 -4.34 20.14 -0.30
C LEU A 41 -4.04 21.34 0.61
N GLU A 42 -3.31 22.35 0.13
CA GLU A 42 -3.05 23.60 0.86
C GLU A 42 -4.28 24.51 0.89
N THR A 43 -4.88 24.72 -0.25
CA THR A 43 -6.01 25.66 -0.39
C THR A 43 -7.32 25.12 0.20
N ARG A 44 -7.50 23.78 0.24
CA ARG A 44 -8.73 23.12 0.67
C ARG A 44 -8.51 22.09 1.78
N ALA A 45 -7.55 22.31 2.67
CA ALA A 45 -7.17 21.38 3.73
C ALA A 45 -8.36 20.88 4.58
N ALA A 46 -9.32 21.74 4.89
CA ALA A 46 -10.51 21.37 5.66
C ALA A 46 -11.41 20.34 4.95
N PHE A 47 -11.47 20.40 3.62
CA PHE A 47 -12.28 19.50 2.80
C PHE A 47 -11.72 18.07 2.77
N PHE A 48 -10.40 17.91 2.83
CA PHE A 48 -9.74 16.62 2.79
C PHE A 48 -9.55 15.96 4.15
N ARG A 49 -9.74 16.70 5.24
CA ARG A 49 -9.51 16.20 6.61
C ARG A 49 -10.48 15.08 6.96
N GLY A 50 -9.95 13.87 7.14
CA GLY A 50 -10.74 12.69 7.47
C GLY A 50 -11.54 12.11 6.30
N ALA A 51 -11.40 12.65 5.08
CA ALA A 51 -12.08 12.12 3.91
C ALA A 51 -11.45 10.81 3.42
N ALA A 52 -12.31 9.86 3.04
CA ALA A 52 -11.90 8.69 2.27
C ALA A 52 -11.63 9.13 0.83
N LEU A 53 -10.37 9.02 0.36
CA LEU A 53 -9.97 9.49 -0.96
C LEU A 53 -9.82 8.32 -1.95
N THR A 54 -10.44 8.44 -3.12
CA THR A 54 -10.20 7.59 -4.27
C THR A 54 -9.35 8.34 -5.31
N LEU A 55 -8.23 7.76 -5.71
CA LEU A 55 -7.45 8.25 -6.86
C LEU A 55 -8.06 7.69 -8.15
N ASP A 56 -8.40 8.55 -9.10
CA ASP A 56 -9.05 8.16 -10.34
C ASP A 56 -8.06 8.22 -11.51
N PHE A 57 -7.63 7.04 -11.96
CA PHE A 57 -6.80 6.79 -13.14
C PHE A 57 -7.62 6.28 -14.32
N THR A 58 -8.93 6.55 -14.37
CA THR A 58 -9.80 6.04 -15.46
C THR A 58 -9.32 6.50 -16.82
N GLU A 59 -8.84 7.73 -16.93
CA GLU A 59 -8.35 8.34 -18.17
C GLU A 59 -6.81 8.33 -18.30
N ARG A 60 -6.10 7.82 -17.29
CA ARG A 60 -4.63 7.82 -17.22
C ARG A 60 -4.11 6.43 -16.91
N GLU A 61 -3.03 6.02 -17.59
CA GLU A 61 -2.35 4.77 -17.23
C GLU A 61 -1.74 4.87 -15.82
N PRO A 62 -2.05 3.92 -14.93
CA PRO A 62 -1.46 3.93 -13.60
C PRO A 62 0.00 3.49 -13.66
N VAL A 63 0.89 4.35 -13.19
CA VAL A 63 2.31 4.07 -12.99
C VAL A 63 2.56 4.03 -11.50
N LEU A 64 3.23 2.97 -11.02
CA LEU A 64 3.36 2.72 -9.58
C LEU A 64 4.14 3.84 -8.88
N ASP A 65 5.23 4.38 -9.47
CA ASP A 65 5.98 5.49 -8.88
C ASP A 65 5.14 6.76 -8.74
N GLU A 66 4.23 7.02 -9.70
CA GLU A 66 3.30 8.12 -9.64
C GLU A 66 2.30 7.94 -8.49
N ILE A 67 1.78 6.72 -8.31
CA ILE A 67 0.84 6.40 -7.22
C ILE A 67 1.53 6.56 -5.87
N VAL A 68 2.74 6.04 -5.73
CA VAL A 68 3.52 6.15 -4.49
C VAL A 68 3.80 7.62 -4.14
N ALA A 69 4.23 8.42 -5.11
CA ALA A 69 4.49 9.84 -4.89
C ALA A 69 3.22 10.62 -4.50
N LEU A 70 2.07 10.29 -5.12
CA LEU A 70 0.78 10.87 -4.72
C LEU A 70 0.40 10.48 -3.30
N GLN A 71 0.57 9.21 -2.93
CA GLN A 71 0.28 8.75 -1.57
C GLN A 71 1.14 9.47 -0.54
N GLN A 72 2.45 9.60 -0.78
CA GLN A 72 3.34 10.32 0.14
C GLN A 72 2.90 11.76 0.38
N VAL A 73 2.47 12.46 -0.68
CA VAL A 73 1.97 13.84 -0.57
C VAL A 73 0.65 13.91 0.21
N LEU A 74 -0.25 12.95 0.01
CA LEU A 74 -1.54 12.86 0.69
C LEU A 74 -1.37 12.47 2.15
N ASP A 75 -0.56 11.45 2.44
CA ASP A 75 -0.27 10.96 3.79
C ASP A 75 0.39 12.03 4.65
N ALA A 76 1.31 12.83 4.09
CA ALA A 76 1.95 13.97 4.79
C ALA A 76 0.94 15.04 5.26
N ARG A 77 -0.27 15.03 4.73
CA ARG A 77 -1.39 15.91 5.10
C ARG A 77 -2.52 15.18 5.84
N GLY A 78 -2.30 13.92 6.23
CA GLY A 78 -3.28 13.09 6.93
C GLY A 78 -4.46 12.64 6.07
N VAL A 79 -4.30 12.65 4.74
CA VAL A 79 -5.33 12.22 3.78
C VAL A 79 -5.03 10.78 3.32
N ARG A 80 -5.95 9.85 3.61
CA ARG A 80 -5.75 8.42 3.29
C ARG A 80 -6.37 8.06 1.95
N VAL A 81 -5.60 7.40 1.10
CA VAL A 81 -6.11 6.79 -0.13
C VAL A 81 -6.81 5.48 0.21
N GLN A 82 -8.13 5.43 -0.03
CA GLN A 82 -8.96 4.25 0.22
C GLN A 82 -8.97 3.29 -0.96
N ALA A 83 -9.01 3.81 -2.17
CA ALA A 83 -9.09 3.03 -3.39
C ALA A 83 -8.43 3.76 -4.58
N ILE A 84 -8.14 3.00 -5.64
CA ILE A 84 -7.71 3.54 -6.93
C ILE A 84 -8.68 3.05 -8.00
N SER A 85 -9.24 3.97 -8.78
CA SER A 85 -10.07 3.65 -9.93
C SER A 85 -9.21 3.58 -11.19
N ALA A 86 -9.48 2.62 -12.08
CA ALA A 86 -8.76 2.46 -13.35
C ALA A 86 -9.72 2.12 -14.49
N GLY A 87 -9.43 2.66 -15.68
CA GLY A 87 -10.33 2.57 -16.83
C GLY A 87 -10.43 1.19 -17.46
N THR A 88 -9.35 0.40 -17.44
CA THR A 88 -9.31 -0.90 -18.11
C THR A 88 -9.19 -2.06 -17.11
N ALA A 89 -9.62 -3.26 -17.55
CA ALA A 89 -9.44 -4.48 -16.75
C ALA A 89 -7.96 -4.75 -16.51
N GLU A 90 -7.09 -4.54 -17.50
CA GLU A 90 -5.65 -4.71 -17.38
C GLU A 90 -5.05 -3.80 -16.31
N TYR A 91 -5.46 -2.53 -16.26
CA TYR A 91 -4.98 -1.59 -15.25
C TYR A 91 -5.48 -1.97 -13.86
N ARG A 92 -6.73 -2.44 -13.73
CA ARG A 92 -7.24 -2.96 -12.45
C ARG A 92 -6.47 -4.17 -11.95
N GLU A 93 -6.16 -5.13 -12.83
CA GLU A 93 -5.34 -6.29 -12.48
C GLU A 93 -3.91 -5.89 -12.10
N ARG A 94 -3.33 -4.90 -12.79
CA ARG A 94 -2.00 -4.35 -12.47
C ARG A 94 -2.00 -3.70 -11.09
N LEU A 95 -2.99 -2.87 -10.78
CA LEU A 95 -3.17 -2.24 -9.46
C LEU A 95 -3.39 -3.29 -8.36
N ALA A 96 -4.20 -4.30 -8.62
CA ALA A 96 -4.42 -5.40 -7.68
C ALA A 96 -3.14 -6.19 -7.39
N ARG A 97 -2.30 -6.43 -8.43
CA ARG A 97 -0.96 -7.03 -8.26
C ARG A 97 -0.03 -6.16 -7.42
N TRP A 98 -0.19 -4.84 -7.48
CA TRP A 98 0.55 -3.89 -6.64
C TRP A 98 -0.05 -3.73 -5.24
N GLY A 99 -1.15 -4.46 -4.92
CA GLY A 99 -1.78 -4.44 -3.61
C GLY A 99 -2.76 -3.28 -3.39
N TYR A 100 -3.14 -2.57 -4.45
CA TYR A 100 -4.13 -1.49 -4.34
C TYR A 100 -5.55 -2.01 -4.45
N ARG A 101 -6.46 -1.43 -3.66
CA ARG A 101 -7.90 -1.64 -3.85
C ARG A 101 -8.35 -0.90 -5.09
N THR A 102 -9.04 -1.61 -5.98
CA THR A 102 -9.64 -1.01 -7.18
C THR A 102 -11.16 -0.97 -7.03
N GLU A 103 -11.80 0.10 -7.51
CA GLU A 103 -13.26 0.16 -7.61
C GLU A 103 -13.77 -0.88 -8.61
N GLY A 104 -14.89 -1.53 -8.26
CA GLY A 104 -15.48 -2.58 -9.10
C GLY A 104 -14.77 -3.93 -9.07
N ALA A 105 -13.67 -4.07 -8.33
CA ALA A 105 -13.21 -5.39 -7.96
C ALA A 105 -14.19 -5.97 -6.93
N GLU A 106 -14.73 -7.16 -7.21
CA GLU A 106 -15.37 -7.92 -6.13
C GLU A 106 -14.41 -7.91 -4.95
N PRO A 107 -14.89 -7.68 -3.71
CA PRO A 107 -14.02 -7.67 -2.56
C PRO A 107 -13.25 -8.99 -2.58
N ALA A 108 -11.92 -8.90 -2.78
CA ALA A 108 -11.06 -10.06 -2.63
C ALA A 108 -11.52 -10.73 -1.37
N ARG A 109 -11.86 -12.04 -1.42
CA ARG A 109 -12.54 -12.78 -0.36
C ARG A 109 -11.74 -12.59 0.93
N ARG A 110 -12.09 -11.51 1.66
CA ARG A 110 -11.43 -11.09 2.89
C ARG A 110 -11.71 -12.15 3.91
N LEU A 111 -10.76 -13.00 4.14
CA LEU A 111 -10.69 -13.71 5.40
C LEU A 111 -10.23 -12.68 6.45
N ARG A 112 -11.20 -11.88 6.90
CA ARG A 112 -11.00 -11.08 8.09
C ARG A 112 -11.05 -12.05 9.27
N LEU A 113 -9.92 -12.61 9.60
CA LEU A 113 -9.74 -13.28 10.88
C LEU A 113 -9.66 -12.16 11.93
N ILE A 114 -10.81 -11.67 12.36
CA ILE A 114 -10.89 -10.94 13.62
C ILE A 114 -10.79 -12.02 14.68
N ALA A 115 -9.64 -12.13 15.32
CA ALA A 115 -9.59 -12.83 16.59
C ALA A 115 -10.53 -12.09 17.55
N PRO A 116 -11.52 -12.76 18.20
CA PRO A 116 -12.33 -12.12 19.21
C PRO A 116 -11.44 -11.88 20.44
N GLY A 117 -11.16 -10.65 20.74
CA GLY A 117 -10.36 -10.27 21.89
C GLY A 117 -10.31 -8.76 22.02
N SER A 118 -11.17 -8.23 22.92
CA SER A 118 -11.06 -7.00 23.71
C SER A 118 -10.12 -5.90 23.21
N GLU A 119 -10.67 -4.69 23.14
CA GLU A 119 -9.99 -3.40 22.95
C GLU A 119 -9.06 -3.05 24.13
N GLU A 120 -8.14 -3.94 24.49
CA GLU A 120 -7.16 -3.68 25.52
C GLU A 120 -5.76 -4.03 24.98
N GLU A 121 -4.96 -2.98 24.83
CA GLU A 121 -3.50 -2.92 24.65
C GLU A 121 -2.95 -3.61 23.39
N ALA A 122 -2.60 -2.78 22.42
CA ALA A 122 -2.05 -3.16 21.09
C ALA A 122 -0.64 -3.80 21.15
N ASP A 123 -0.08 -4.04 22.34
CA ASP A 123 1.31 -4.44 22.54
C ASP A 123 1.45 -5.94 22.84
N GLY A 124 0.71 -6.81 22.18
CA GLY A 124 0.85 -8.24 22.40
C GLY A 124 -0.06 -9.17 21.57
N ASN A 125 -0.99 -8.67 20.81
CA ASN A 125 -1.92 -9.51 20.05
C ASN A 125 -1.37 -9.84 18.65
N ALA A 126 -0.92 -11.08 18.47
CA ALA A 126 -0.51 -11.60 17.17
C ALA A 126 -1.61 -12.46 16.55
N THR A 127 -2.00 -12.14 15.33
CA THR A 127 -2.88 -12.99 14.51
C THR A 127 -2.06 -14.11 13.89
N TYR A 128 -2.39 -15.36 14.22
CA TYR A 128 -1.72 -16.54 13.66
C TYR A 128 -2.49 -17.11 12.47
N VAL A 129 -1.80 -17.27 11.32
CA VAL A 129 -2.38 -17.79 10.07
C VAL A 129 -1.55 -18.94 9.57
N ARG A 130 -2.15 -20.12 9.36
CA ARG A 130 -1.46 -21.30 8.81
C ARG A 130 -2.03 -21.65 7.44
N ARG A 131 -1.53 -20.99 6.40
CA ARG A 131 -1.90 -21.24 5.00
C ARG A 131 -1.04 -20.44 4.03
N THR A 132 -0.88 -20.95 2.81
CA THR A 132 -0.33 -20.16 1.69
C THR A 132 -1.38 -19.19 1.16
N LEU A 133 -1.00 -17.92 0.99
CA LEU A 133 -1.82 -16.90 0.35
C LEU A 133 -1.54 -16.89 -1.15
N ARG A 134 -2.63 -16.99 -1.92
CA ARG A 134 -2.60 -16.97 -3.39
C ARG A 134 -3.06 -15.62 -3.91
N SER A 135 -2.85 -15.37 -5.22
CA SER A 135 -3.32 -14.15 -5.88
C SER A 135 -4.79 -13.85 -5.55
N GLY A 136 -5.08 -12.60 -5.26
CA GLY A 136 -6.41 -12.14 -4.84
C GLY A 136 -6.78 -12.41 -3.39
N MET A 137 -5.92 -13.08 -2.60
CA MET A 137 -6.16 -13.29 -1.17
C MET A 137 -5.49 -12.17 -0.36
N SER A 138 -6.18 -11.70 0.69
CA SER A 138 -5.63 -10.76 1.66
C SER A 138 -5.85 -11.24 3.09
N VAL A 139 -4.89 -10.89 3.97
CA VAL A 139 -5.00 -11.06 5.42
C VAL A 139 -4.66 -9.73 6.07
N GLU A 140 -5.51 -9.29 6.99
CA GLU A 140 -5.29 -8.09 7.79
C GLU A 140 -5.33 -8.44 9.28
N ALA A 141 -4.39 -7.87 10.05
CA ALA A 141 -4.34 -7.95 11.51
C ALA A 141 -4.27 -6.53 12.10
N ALA A 142 -4.95 -6.30 13.22
CA ALA A 142 -4.87 -5.02 13.93
C ALA A 142 -3.49 -4.84 14.63
N GLY A 143 -2.96 -5.91 15.22
CA GLY A 143 -1.64 -6.00 15.84
C GLY A 143 -0.61 -6.70 14.93
N HIS A 144 0.20 -7.58 15.51
CA HIS A 144 1.19 -8.37 14.76
C HIS A 144 0.54 -9.50 13.96
N LEU A 145 1.24 -10.01 12.95
CA LEU A 145 0.78 -11.13 12.13
C LEU A 145 1.88 -12.16 11.95
N VAL A 146 1.56 -13.41 12.27
CA VAL A 146 2.42 -14.57 12.03
C VAL A 146 1.77 -15.47 10.99
N LEU A 147 2.44 -15.70 9.86
CA LEU A 147 1.95 -16.52 8.78
C LEU A 147 2.88 -17.72 8.53
N ILE A 148 2.33 -18.92 8.66
CA ILE A 148 3.01 -20.16 8.26
C ILE A 148 2.54 -20.54 6.86
N GLY A 149 3.39 -20.31 5.86
CA GLY A 149 3.10 -20.48 4.44
C GLY A 149 3.68 -19.37 3.60
N ASP A 150 3.47 -19.44 2.28
CA ASP A 150 3.97 -18.46 1.34
C ASP A 150 2.95 -17.33 1.08
N VAL A 151 3.47 -16.14 0.77
CA VAL A 151 2.70 -15.00 0.24
C VAL A 151 3.03 -14.90 -1.24
N ASN A 152 2.16 -15.43 -2.10
CA ASN A 152 2.38 -15.46 -3.54
C ASN A 152 2.11 -14.10 -4.22
N PRO A 153 2.60 -13.91 -5.46
CA PRO A 153 2.31 -12.69 -6.23
C PRO A 153 0.79 -12.42 -6.30
N GLY A 154 0.40 -11.16 -6.08
CA GLY A 154 -1.01 -10.75 -6.03
C GLY A 154 -1.73 -11.06 -4.70
N ALA A 155 -1.04 -11.64 -3.71
CA ALA A 155 -1.53 -11.72 -2.34
C ALA A 155 -1.07 -10.49 -1.53
N LEU A 156 -1.89 -10.10 -0.53
CA LEU A 156 -1.66 -8.96 0.33
C LEU A 156 -1.69 -9.36 1.80
N VAL A 157 -0.69 -8.93 2.56
CA VAL A 157 -0.63 -9.05 4.02
C VAL A 157 -0.53 -7.65 4.62
N VAL A 158 -1.37 -7.34 5.60
CA VAL A 158 -1.37 -6.04 6.29
C VAL A 158 -1.43 -6.28 7.80
N ALA A 159 -0.54 -5.65 8.54
CA ALA A 159 -0.52 -5.68 10.00
C ALA A 159 -0.39 -4.27 10.60
N GLY A 160 -1.00 -4.05 11.75
CA GLY A 160 -0.80 -2.84 12.53
C GLY A 160 0.60 -2.76 13.13
N GLY A 161 1.18 -3.91 13.52
CA GLY A 161 2.55 -4.11 13.99
C GLY A 161 3.37 -4.94 13.02
N ASP A 162 4.18 -5.87 13.54
CA ASP A 162 5.09 -6.72 12.78
C ASP A 162 4.40 -7.74 11.88
N VAL A 163 5.12 -8.18 10.84
CA VAL A 163 4.73 -9.31 10.00
C VAL A 163 5.85 -10.35 9.97
N LEU A 164 5.57 -11.55 10.47
CA LEU A 164 6.47 -12.69 10.40
C LEU A 164 5.90 -13.72 9.43
N VAL A 165 6.66 -14.09 8.40
CA VAL A 165 6.27 -15.10 7.41
C VAL A 165 7.24 -16.29 7.48
N TRP A 166 6.76 -17.41 8.02
CA TRP A 166 7.48 -18.66 7.97
C TRP A 166 7.27 -19.31 6.61
N GLY A 167 7.90 -18.73 5.61
CA GLY A 167 7.77 -19.07 4.20
C GLY A 167 8.41 -18.01 3.29
N VAL A 168 8.01 -18.00 2.02
CA VAL A 168 8.53 -17.07 1.01
C VAL A 168 7.53 -15.94 0.77
N VAL A 169 7.99 -14.72 0.87
CA VAL A 169 7.22 -13.53 0.48
C VAL A 169 7.52 -13.18 -0.97
N ARG A 170 6.54 -13.32 -1.86
CA ARG A 170 6.56 -12.89 -3.27
C ARG A 170 5.48 -11.85 -3.59
N GLY A 171 4.49 -11.69 -2.69
CA GLY A 171 3.40 -10.74 -2.81
C GLY A 171 3.73 -9.39 -2.20
N THR A 172 2.69 -8.71 -1.71
CA THR A 172 2.78 -7.41 -1.03
C THR A 172 2.61 -7.59 0.47
N VAL A 173 3.49 -6.97 1.24
CA VAL A 173 3.42 -6.97 2.71
C VAL A 173 3.50 -5.55 3.24
N HIS A 174 2.61 -5.21 4.18
CA HIS A 174 2.56 -3.93 4.87
C HIS A 174 2.55 -4.14 6.39
N ALA A 175 3.63 -3.83 7.06
CA ALA A 175 3.77 -3.77 8.50
C ALA A 175 3.60 -2.34 9.01
N GLY A 176 3.26 -2.17 10.29
CA GLY A 176 3.14 -0.85 10.90
C GLY A 176 2.10 0.05 10.25
N ARG A 177 0.97 -0.51 9.78
CA ARG A 177 -0.04 0.23 9.01
C ARG A 177 -0.54 1.51 9.68
N ASN A 178 -0.49 1.56 11.01
CA ASN A 178 -0.98 2.71 11.79
C ASN A 178 0.09 3.81 11.95
N GLY A 179 1.21 3.71 11.25
CA GLY A 179 2.32 4.68 11.29
C GLY A 179 3.50 4.21 12.15
N ASP A 180 3.49 2.95 12.60
CA ASP A 180 4.59 2.38 13.37
C ASP A 180 5.81 2.12 12.47
N THR A 181 6.85 2.94 12.63
CA THR A 181 8.13 2.84 11.90
C THR A 181 9.09 1.81 12.51
N GLU A 182 8.83 1.35 13.75
CA GLU A 182 9.63 0.32 14.41
C GLU A 182 9.20 -1.09 13.99
N ALA A 183 8.03 -1.21 13.35
CA ALA A 183 7.53 -2.48 12.85
C ALA A 183 8.49 -3.12 11.84
N VAL A 184 8.58 -4.44 11.90
CA VAL A 184 9.48 -5.23 11.05
C VAL A 184 8.73 -6.23 10.18
N ILE A 185 9.34 -6.61 9.07
CA ILE A 185 8.87 -7.71 8.22
C ILE A 185 9.98 -8.75 8.17
N ALA A 186 9.71 -9.94 8.71
CA ALA A 186 10.65 -11.05 8.68
C ALA A 186 10.10 -12.20 7.84
N ALA A 187 10.96 -12.87 7.07
CA ALA A 187 10.60 -14.06 6.32
C ALA A 187 11.79 -15.02 6.16
N LEU A 188 11.49 -16.29 5.88
CA LEU A 188 12.54 -17.25 5.50
C LEU A 188 13.20 -16.85 4.18
N ARG A 189 12.43 -16.19 3.29
CA ARG A 189 12.95 -15.61 2.05
C ARG A 189 12.11 -14.38 1.68
N LEU A 190 12.76 -13.24 1.47
CA LEU A 190 12.13 -12.00 1.01
C LEU A 190 12.44 -11.79 -0.48
N ALA A 191 11.44 -11.99 -1.33
CA ALA A 191 11.46 -11.67 -2.76
C ALA A 191 10.16 -10.93 -3.14
N PRO A 192 9.75 -9.90 -2.38
CA PRO A 192 8.45 -9.30 -2.49
C PRO A 192 8.30 -8.47 -3.76
N MET A 193 7.06 -8.34 -4.26
CA MET A 193 6.72 -7.31 -5.24
C MET A 193 6.80 -5.92 -4.59
N GLN A 194 6.35 -5.82 -3.34
CA GLN A 194 6.35 -4.57 -2.58
C GLN A 194 6.40 -4.86 -1.08
N LEU A 195 7.25 -4.13 -0.37
CA LEU A 195 7.24 -4.02 1.09
C LEU A 195 6.83 -2.62 1.50
N ARG A 196 6.03 -2.56 2.56
CA ARG A 196 5.68 -1.29 3.21
C ARG A 196 5.90 -1.42 4.71
N ILE A 197 6.49 -0.40 5.31
CA ILE A 197 6.56 -0.24 6.77
C ILE A 197 6.09 1.18 7.06
N ALA A 198 5.06 1.30 7.88
CA ALA A 198 4.37 2.58 8.09
C ALA A 198 3.99 3.23 6.75
N ASN A 199 4.51 4.43 6.48
CA ASN A 199 4.28 5.18 5.25
C ASN A 199 5.39 4.99 4.20
N LEU A 200 6.42 4.21 4.51
CA LEU A 200 7.53 3.94 3.63
C LEU A 200 7.24 2.77 2.70
N VAL A 201 7.79 2.83 1.50
CA VAL A 201 7.62 1.79 0.47
C VAL A 201 8.97 1.40 -0.09
N ALA A 202 9.23 0.10 -0.14
CA ALA A 202 10.37 -0.48 -0.84
C ALA A 202 9.90 -1.48 -1.90
N ARG A 203 10.63 -1.55 -2.99
CA ARG A 203 10.45 -2.52 -4.07
C ARG A 203 11.70 -3.34 -4.27
N ALA A 204 11.51 -4.57 -4.70
CA ALA A 204 12.62 -5.27 -5.31
C ALA A 204 13.05 -4.51 -6.58
N PRO A 205 14.34 -4.16 -6.76
CA PRO A 205 14.82 -3.59 -8.00
C PRO A 205 14.56 -4.57 -9.14
N ASP A 206 14.13 -4.05 -10.30
CA ASP A 206 13.76 -4.84 -11.49
C ASP A 206 14.91 -5.73 -12.02
N ARG A 207 16.17 -5.39 -11.69
CA ARG A 207 17.35 -6.21 -12.03
C ARG A 207 18.37 -6.11 -10.91
N GLY A 208 18.80 -7.26 -10.38
CA GLY A 208 19.96 -7.35 -9.48
C GLY A 208 19.71 -7.24 -8.00
N ALA A 209 18.46 -7.32 -7.52
CA ALA A 209 18.23 -7.60 -6.12
C ALA A 209 18.88 -8.94 -5.81
N GLN A 210 19.87 -8.93 -4.94
CA GLN A 210 20.32 -10.15 -4.29
C GLN A 210 19.10 -10.67 -3.51
N HIS A 211 18.36 -11.58 -4.12
CA HIS A 211 17.39 -12.37 -3.36
C HIS A 211 18.21 -13.08 -2.31
N LEU A 212 18.06 -12.64 -1.07
CA LEU A 212 18.68 -13.33 0.03
C LEU A 212 18.00 -14.71 0.10
N ASP A 213 18.70 -15.76 -0.37
CA ASP A 213 18.27 -17.14 -0.21
C ASP A 213 18.46 -17.62 1.24
N ALA A 214 18.30 -16.71 2.17
CA ALA A 214 18.44 -16.87 3.60
C ALA A 214 17.33 -16.09 4.30
N PRO A 215 17.01 -16.45 5.56
CA PRO A 215 16.10 -15.67 6.37
C PRO A 215 16.54 -14.21 6.43
N ALA A 216 15.58 -13.32 6.24
CA ALA A 216 15.84 -11.89 6.14
C ALA A 216 14.81 -11.07 6.90
N LEU A 217 15.25 -9.89 7.31
CA LEU A 217 14.49 -8.89 8.02
C LEU A 217 14.46 -7.59 7.22
N ALA A 218 13.29 -7.01 7.07
CA ALA A 218 13.12 -5.65 6.57
C ALA A 218 12.69 -4.75 7.73
N ARG A 219 13.37 -3.62 7.89
CA ARG A 219 13.09 -2.59 8.90
C ARG A 219 13.37 -1.20 8.35
N VAL A 220 12.94 -0.19 9.09
CA VAL A 220 13.27 1.20 8.75
C VAL A 220 14.62 1.56 9.37
N ALA A 221 15.50 2.16 8.57
CA ALA A 221 16.72 2.82 9.00
C ALA A 221 16.95 4.05 8.13
N ASP A 222 17.31 5.17 8.76
CA ASP A 222 17.58 6.46 8.08
C ASP A 222 16.45 6.89 7.13
N GLY A 223 15.18 6.63 7.50
CA GLY A 223 14.00 6.98 6.71
C GLY A 223 13.78 6.12 5.46
N GLN A 224 14.44 4.98 5.36
CA GLN A 224 14.30 4.03 4.26
C GLN A 224 14.08 2.61 4.78
N ILE A 225 13.42 1.77 3.99
CA ILE A 225 13.34 0.35 4.30
C ILE A 225 14.61 -0.32 3.82
N ILE A 226 15.36 -0.93 4.75
CA ILE A 226 16.51 -1.77 4.47
C ILE A 226 16.14 -3.23 4.66
N ILE A 227 16.74 -4.12 3.85
CA ILE A 227 16.61 -5.56 3.98
C ILE A 227 17.96 -6.13 4.33
N GLU A 228 18.03 -6.85 5.42
CA GLU A 228 19.27 -7.45 5.91
C GLU A 228 19.06 -8.95 6.23
N PRO A 229 20.11 -9.80 6.12
CA PRO A 229 20.03 -11.19 6.53
C PRO A 229 19.71 -11.26 8.03
N TRP A 230 18.81 -12.18 8.40
CA TRP A 230 18.58 -12.49 9.80
C TRP A 230 19.86 -13.07 10.42
N ARG A 231 20.45 -12.38 11.37
CA ARG A 231 21.63 -12.84 12.11
C ARG A 231 21.23 -13.07 13.56
N ILE A 232 21.55 -14.26 14.06
CA ILE A 232 21.47 -14.52 15.50
C ILE A 232 22.74 -13.91 16.12
N GLU A 233 22.60 -12.82 16.85
CA GLU A 233 23.69 -12.34 17.68
C GLU A 233 23.94 -13.38 18.78
N ARG A 234 25.06 -14.08 18.66
CA ARG A 234 25.52 -14.95 19.76
C ARG A 234 26.00 -14.04 20.89
N ARG A 235 25.25 -13.99 21.96
CA ARG A 235 25.71 -13.45 23.23
C ARG A 235 26.76 -14.37 23.85
#